data_0278661082f497c3bcc57019fb20ec98
#
_entry.id   0278661082f497c3bcc57019fb20ec98
#
_cell.length_a   1.000
_cell.length_b   1.000
_cell.length_c   1.000
_cell.angle_alpha   90.00
_cell.angle_beta   90.00
_cell.angle_gamma   90.00
#
_symmetry.space_group_name_H-M   'P 1'
#
loop_
_entity.id
_entity.type
_entity.pdbx_description
1 polymer ?
#
loop_
_entity_poly.entity_id
_entity_poly.type
_entity_poly.pdbx_seq_one_letter_code
_entity_poly.pdbx_strand_id
1 'polypeptide(L)'
;MKLFYFVYRIGCKVKAFFRNKYVNSCCTSVLSSPPRILGDITINAKNVKFGSNVVIYPGVYIWGENIEIGNNVNIGVGTIIFSCKRVYIGDDTIIAGQCYIIDSNHSIDKNMVIQKQSLKTAVEGIFIGKDVWIGAQCFILKGAKINNGAVIGAQS
;
A
#
# COMPACT_ATOMS: atom_id res chain seq x y z
N MET A 1 4.00 -20.36 32.76
CA MET A 1 3.88 -19.03 32.12
C MET A 1 5.11 -18.62 31.32
N LYS A 2 6.35 -18.69 31.85
CA LYS A 2 7.59 -18.32 31.11
C LYS A 2 7.87 -19.13 29.85
N LEU A 3 7.64 -20.46 29.87
CA LEU A 3 7.85 -21.34 28.71
C LEU A 3 6.86 -21.03 27.58
N PHE A 4 5.60 -20.78 27.89
CA PHE A 4 4.57 -20.43 26.90
C PHE A 4 4.89 -19.10 26.19
N TYR A 5 5.36 -18.11 26.95
CA TYR A 5 5.81 -16.83 26.42
C TYR A 5 7.06 -16.99 25.53
N PHE A 6 7.99 -17.85 25.91
CA PHE A 6 9.18 -18.13 25.11
C PHE A 6 8.84 -18.79 23.77
N VAL A 7 7.98 -19.83 23.77
CA VAL A 7 7.50 -20.51 22.55
C VAL A 7 6.75 -19.53 21.64
N TYR A 8 5.89 -18.68 22.21
CA TYR A 8 5.18 -17.64 21.48
C TYR A 8 6.15 -16.67 20.79
N ARG A 9 7.18 -16.20 21.48
CA ARG A 9 8.20 -15.30 20.90
C ARG A 9 8.99 -15.95 19.76
N ILE A 10 9.31 -17.23 19.86
CA ILE A 10 9.96 -17.98 18.77
C ILE A 10 9.01 -18.04 17.57
N GLY A 11 7.76 -18.40 17.77
CA GLY A 11 6.75 -18.40 16.71
C GLY A 11 6.60 -17.06 16.01
N CYS A 12 6.61 -15.96 16.74
CA CYS A 12 6.58 -14.61 16.16
C CYS A 12 7.81 -14.29 15.31
N LYS A 13 9.02 -14.70 15.76
CA LYS A 13 10.26 -14.50 14.99
C LYS A 13 10.28 -15.32 13.70
N VAL A 14 9.83 -16.57 13.76
CA VAL A 14 9.73 -17.45 12.59
C VAL A 14 8.74 -16.88 11.58
N LYS A 15 7.55 -16.47 12.02
CA LYS A 15 6.57 -15.79 11.16
C LYS A 15 7.14 -14.53 10.53
N ALA A 16 7.85 -13.71 11.29
CA ALA A 16 8.48 -12.48 10.79
C ALA A 16 9.54 -12.78 9.73
N PHE A 17 10.34 -13.84 9.91
CA PHE A 17 11.35 -14.25 8.93
C PHE A 17 10.71 -14.65 7.59
N PHE A 18 9.69 -15.52 7.61
CA PHE A 18 8.99 -15.93 6.38
C PHE A 18 8.26 -14.77 5.71
N ARG A 19 7.66 -13.88 6.49
CA ARG A 19 7.00 -12.67 5.99
C ARG A 19 7.99 -11.75 5.29
N ASN A 20 9.16 -11.49 5.86
CA ASN A 20 10.19 -10.67 5.23
C ASN A 20 10.72 -11.31 3.93
N LYS A 21 10.89 -12.64 3.92
CA LYS A 21 11.26 -13.38 2.71
C LYS A 21 10.18 -13.27 1.62
N TYR A 22 8.91 -13.36 2.01
CA TYR A 22 7.78 -13.16 1.11
C TYR A 22 7.77 -11.74 0.50
N VAL A 23 7.90 -10.71 1.33
CA VAL A 23 7.94 -9.32 0.85
C VAL A 23 9.09 -9.09 -0.11
N ASN A 24 10.29 -9.58 0.22
CA ASN A 24 11.46 -9.48 -0.66
C ASN A 24 11.24 -10.18 -2.01
N SER A 25 10.48 -11.28 -2.05
CA SER A 25 10.15 -11.96 -3.31
C SER A 25 9.16 -11.21 -4.19
N CYS A 26 8.35 -10.33 -3.59
CA CYS A 26 7.38 -9.49 -4.31
C CYS A 26 7.99 -8.16 -4.80
N CYS A 27 9.18 -7.80 -4.32
CA CYS A 27 9.83 -6.55 -4.68
C CYS A 27 10.78 -6.74 -5.87
N THR A 28 10.78 -5.79 -6.80
CA THR A 28 11.65 -5.82 -7.99
C THR A 28 13.07 -5.31 -7.75
N SER A 29 13.34 -4.73 -6.61
CA SER A 29 14.65 -4.25 -6.21
C SER A 29 15.10 -4.88 -4.90
N VAL A 30 16.39 -5.15 -4.77
CA VAL A 30 16.97 -5.56 -3.47
C VAL A 30 16.78 -4.41 -2.50
N LEU A 31 15.98 -4.64 -1.48
CA LEU A 31 15.71 -3.64 -0.45
C LEU A 31 16.94 -3.51 0.44
N SER A 32 17.50 -2.32 0.51
CA SER A 32 18.55 -1.98 1.49
C SER A 32 18.03 -2.04 2.93
N SER A 33 16.73 -1.85 3.11
CA SER A 33 16.03 -1.98 4.39
C SER A 33 14.61 -2.48 4.12
N PRO A 34 14.28 -3.74 4.47
CA PRO A 34 12.91 -4.24 4.29
C PRO A 34 11.92 -3.47 5.17
N PRO A 35 10.67 -3.29 4.72
CA PRO A 35 9.66 -2.59 5.50
C PRO A 35 9.39 -3.32 6.83
N ARG A 36 9.14 -2.54 7.88
CA ARG A 36 8.72 -3.06 9.18
C ARG A 36 7.24 -3.44 9.13
N ILE A 37 6.94 -4.72 9.11
CA ILE A 37 5.59 -5.24 9.02
C ILE A 37 5.08 -5.67 10.40
N LEU A 38 3.97 -5.08 10.84
CA LEU A 38 3.43 -5.26 12.18
C LEU A 38 2.35 -6.35 12.31
N GLY A 39 1.99 -7.02 11.20
CA GLY A 39 1.01 -8.10 11.20
C GLY A 39 0.90 -8.81 9.86
N ASP A 40 -0.20 -9.48 9.62
CA ASP A 40 -0.44 -10.14 8.35
C ASP A 40 -0.80 -9.11 7.27
N ILE A 41 -0.16 -9.21 6.11
CA ILE A 41 -0.37 -8.35 4.94
C ILE A 41 -0.43 -9.21 3.69
N THR A 42 -0.98 -8.69 2.62
CA THR A 42 -0.95 -9.33 1.30
C THR A 42 -0.31 -8.39 0.28
N ILE A 43 0.69 -8.89 -0.45
CA ILE A 43 1.29 -8.19 -1.59
C ILE A 43 1.15 -9.11 -2.80
N ASN A 44 0.27 -8.75 -3.71
CA ASN A 44 0.10 -9.42 -4.99
C ASN A 44 0.25 -8.39 -6.12
N ALA A 45 1.46 -7.85 -6.22
CA ALA A 45 1.75 -6.76 -7.14
C ALA A 45 3.09 -6.99 -7.84
N LYS A 46 3.19 -6.47 -9.06
CA LYS A 46 4.42 -6.43 -9.85
C LYS A 46 5.08 -5.06 -9.70
N ASN A 47 6.41 -5.02 -9.68
CA ASN A 47 7.17 -3.77 -9.62
C ASN A 47 6.84 -2.92 -8.38
N VAL A 48 6.88 -3.52 -7.20
CA VAL A 48 6.75 -2.79 -5.93
C VAL A 48 8.13 -2.35 -5.47
N LYS A 49 8.24 -1.06 -5.12
CA LYS A 49 9.44 -0.48 -4.53
C LYS A 49 9.11 0.12 -3.18
N PHE A 50 9.93 -0.15 -2.19
CA PHE A 50 9.85 0.46 -0.87
C PHE A 50 11.13 1.24 -0.59
N GLY A 51 10.98 2.44 -0.07
CA GLY A 51 12.05 3.21 0.53
C GLY A 51 12.46 2.67 1.90
N SER A 52 13.33 3.39 2.59
CA SER A 52 13.78 3.06 3.93
C SER A 52 12.74 3.40 5.00
N ASN A 53 12.76 2.69 6.13
CA ASN A 53 11.90 2.94 7.31
C ASN A 53 10.39 2.94 7.03
N VAL A 54 9.93 2.17 6.05
CA VAL A 54 8.50 2.00 5.80
C VAL A 54 7.89 1.11 6.87
N VAL A 55 6.74 1.51 7.42
CA VAL A 55 5.98 0.74 8.41
C VAL A 55 4.62 0.36 7.82
N ILE A 56 4.32 -0.94 7.81
CA ILE A 56 3.07 -1.47 7.28
C ILE A 56 2.30 -2.17 8.41
N TYR A 57 1.09 -1.70 8.64
CA TYR A 57 0.21 -2.22 9.68
C TYR A 57 -0.59 -3.44 9.21
N PRO A 58 -1.20 -4.20 10.15
CA PRO A 58 -1.93 -5.42 9.81
C PRO A 58 -3.08 -5.18 8.81
N GLY A 59 -3.36 -6.19 7.98
CA GLY A 59 -4.46 -6.18 7.04
C GLY A 59 -4.26 -5.31 5.81
N VAL A 60 -3.10 -4.69 5.63
CA VAL A 60 -2.78 -3.94 4.42
C VAL A 60 -2.74 -4.89 3.22
N TYR A 61 -3.40 -4.48 2.13
CA TYR A 61 -3.46 -5.21 0.87
C TYR A 61 -2.89 -4.35 -0.26
N ILE A 62 -1.83 -4.82 -0.90
CA ILE A 62 -1.17 -4.17 -2.03
C ILE A 62 -1.32 -5.06 -3.25
N TRP A 63 -1.96 -4.55 -4.31
CA TRP A 63 -2.22 -5.31 -5.52
C TRP A 63 -2.00 -4.49 -6.79
N GLY A 64 -1.55 -5.18 -7.86
CA GLY A 64 -1.45 -4.60 -9.20
C GLY A 64 -0.03 -4.37 -9.69
N GLU A 65 0.26 -3.19 -10.22
CA GLU A 65 1.52 -2.90 -10.89
C GLU A 65 2.09 -1.52 -10.51
N ASN A 66 3.43 -1.39 -10.58
CA ASN A 66 4.15 -0.12 -10.51
C ASN A 66 3.77 0.73 -9.28
N ILE A 67 3.97 0.17 -8.10
CA ILE A 67 3.73 0.84 -6.82
C ILE A 67 5.07 1.27 -6.23
N GLU A 68 5.20 2.56 -6.00
CA GLU A 68 6.41 3.19 -5.45
C GLU A 68 6.07 3.86 -4.13
N ILE A 69 6.71 3.43 -3.04
CA ILE A 69 6.52 3.94 -1.68
C ILE A 69 7.85 4.48 -1.19
N GLY A 70 7.87 5.76 -0.85
CA GLY A 70 9.04 6.51 -0.41
C GLY A 70 9.57 6.10 0.96
N ASN A 71 10.48 6.91 1.49
CA ASN A 71 11.10 6.71 2.80
C ASN A 71 10.18 7.17 3.93
N ASN A 72 10.31 6.56 5.12
CA ASN A 72 9.59 6.93 6.35
C ASN A 72 8.05 6.91 6.21
N VAL A 73 7.50 6.11 5.29
CA VAL A 73 6.06 6.04 5.06
C VAL A 73 5.39 5.09 6.04
N ASN A 74 4.26 5.52 6.61
CA ASN A 74 3.41 4.68 7.45
C ASN A 74 2.10 4.36 6.72
N ILE A 75 1.77 3.06 6.60
CA ILE A 75 0.53 2.59 5.96
C ILE A 75 -0.34 1.91 7.01
N GLY A 76 -1.43 2.57 7.39
CA GLY A 76 -2.34 2.18 8.47
C GLY A 76 -3.12 0.90 8.21
N VAL A 77 -3.65 0.35 9.29
CA VAL A 77 -4.36 -0.94 9.33
C VAL A 77 -5.45 -1.04 8.26
N GLY A 78 -5.52 -2.18 7.55
CA GLY A 78 -6.57 -2.47 6.59
C GLY A 78 -6.62 -1.57 5.35
N THR A 79 -5.59 -0.77 5.10
CA THR A 79 -5.50 0.07 3.89
C THR A 79 -5.28 -0.79 2.65
N ILE A 80 -5.98 -0.48 1.57
CA ILE A 80 -5.89 -1.15 0.28
C ILE A 80 -5.24 -0.21 -0.74
N ILE A 81 -4.20 -0.69 -1.42
CA ILE A 81 -3.54 -0.01 -2.53
C ILE A 81 -3.70 -0.89 -3.77
N PHE A 82 -4.48 -0.42 -4.72
CA PHE A 82 -4.74 -1.09 -5.98
C PHE A 82 -4.23 -0.26 -7.16
N SER A 83 -3.30 -0.78 -7.93
CA SER A 83 -2.69 -0.08 -9.04
C SER A 83 -2.78 -0.88 -10.34
N CYS A 84 -3.46 -0.34 -11.33
CA CYS A 84 -3.45 -0.84 -12.71
C CYS A 84 -2.42 -0.12 -13.58
N LYS A 85 -2.01 1.09 -13.22
CA LYS A 85 -1.08 1.90 -13.99
C LYS A 85 0.12 2.31 -13.17
N ARG A 86 -0.10 3.11 -12.13
CA ARG A 86 0.94 3.56 -11.20
C ARG A 86 0.34 4.20 -9.95
N VAL A 87 0.90 3.86 -8.79
CA VAL A 87 0.68 4.59 -7.54
C VAL A 87 2.05 5.00 -6.99
N TYR A 88 2.22 6.31 -6.77
CA TYR A 88 3.39 6.89 -6.14
C TYR A 88 3.02 7.52 -4.80
N ILE A 89 3.77 7.19 -3.75
CA ILE A 89 3.64 7.74 -2.40
C ILE A 89 5.00 8.29 -1.99
N GLY A 90 5.07 9.59 -1.78
CA GLY A 90 6.30 10.31 -1.43
C GLY A 90 6.77 10.05 0.00
N ASP A 91 7.98 10.53 0.30
CA ASP A 91 8.63 10.37 1.59
C ASP A 91 7.82 11.02 2.73
N ASP A 92 8.01 10.54 3.96
CA ASP A 92 7.47 11.11 5.19
C ASP A 92 5.93 11.17 5.23
N THR A 93 5.25 10.35 4.40
CA THR A 93 3.79 10.34 4.28
C THR A 93 3.16 9.37 5.29
N ILE A 94 2.06 9.81 5.92
CA ILE A 94 1.26 9.02 6.84
C ILE A 94 -0.10 8.75 6.22
N ILE A 95 -0.44 7.48 6.05
CA ILE A 95 -1.77 7.02 5.62
C ILE A 95 -2.42 6.31 6.80
N ALA A 96 -3.51 6.86 7.30
CA ALA A 96 -4.27 6.26 8.40
C ALA A 96 -4.96 4.95 7.95
N GLY A 97 -5.68 4.31 8.86
CA GLY A 97 -6.28 3.01 8.58
C GLY A 97 -7.48 3.05 7.64
N GLN A 98 -7.74 1.91 6.99
CA GLN A 98 -8.92 1.65 6.17
C GLN A 98 -9.08 2.60 4.97
N CYS A 99 -7.98 3.15 4.46
CA CYS A 99 -7.98 3.93 3.24
C CYS A 99 -8.04 3.02 2.01
N TYR A 100 -8.59 3.56 0.91
CA TYR A 100 -8.65 2.87 -0.37
C TYR A 100 -8.02 3.74 -1.46
N ILE A 101 -6.89 3.31 -1.99
CA ILE A 101 -6.14 4.01 -3.02
C ILE A 101 -6.24 3.18 -4.30
N ILE A 102 -6.94 3.70 -5.30
CA ILE A 102 -7.21 3.00 -6.56
C ILE A 102 -7.06 3.91 -7.77
N ASP A 103 -6.21 3.53 -8.72
CA ASP A 103 -5.92 4.32 -9.91
C ASP A 103 -6.79 3.97 -11.13
N SER A 104 -7.82 3.16 -10.96
CA SER A 104 -8.66 2.68 -12.06
C SER A 104 -10.14 2.71 -11.71
N ASN A 105 -10.98 2.80 -12.75
CA ASN A 105 -12.42 2.65 -12.68
C ASN A 105 -12.89 1.69 -13.77
N HIS A 106 -14.04 1.04 -13.58
CA HIS A 106 -14.69 0.35 -14.68
C HIS A 106 -15.14 1.33 -15.78
N SER A 107 -15.06 0.90 -17.03
CA SER A 107 -15.72 1.59 -18.13
C SER A 107 -17.23 1.46 -17.96
N ILE A 108 -17.96 2.48 -18.37
CA ILE A 108 -19.43 2.58 -18.23
C ILE A 108 -20.11 2.88 -19.57
N ASP A 109 -19.62 2.28 -20.65
CA ASP A 109 -20.25 2.40 -21.95
C ASP A 109 -21.64 1.74 -21.92
N LYS A 110 -22.65 2.47 -22.37
CA LYS A 110 -24.05 2.02 -22.32
C LYS A 110 -24.36 0.81 -23.22
N ASN A 111 -23.54 0.59 -24.21
CA ASN A 111 -23.73 -0.49 -25.20
C ASN A 111 -23.11 -1.83 -24.77
N MET A 112 -22.48 -1.89 -23.60
CA MET A 112 -21.79 -3.08 -23.11
C MET A 112 -22.11 -3.35 -21.64
N VAL A 113 -22.18 -4.62 -21.29
CA VAL A 113 -22.28 -5.06 -19.88
C VAL A 113 -21.05 -4.57 -19.12
N ILE A 114 -21.25 -3.86 -18.01
CA ILE A 114 -20.15 -3.21 -17.25
C ILE A 114 -19.02 -4.20 -16.90
N GLN A 115 -19.38 -5.40 -16.43
CA GLN A 115 -18.41 -6.44 -16.05
C GLN A 115 -17.50 -6.89 -17.21
N LYS A 116 -17.97 -6.74 -18.46
CA LYS A 116 -17.20 -7.12 -19.67
C LYS A 116 -16.33 -6.00 -20.21
N GLN A 117 -16.43 -4.81 -19.63
CA GLN A 117 -15.66 -3.66 -20.06
C GLN A 117 -14.31 -3.62 -19.35
N SER A 118 -13.30 -3.07 -20.05
CA SER A 118 -11.96 -2.88 -19.50
C SER A 118 -11.93 -1.81 -18.40
N LEU A 119 -10.94 -1.88 -17.53
CA LEU A 119 -10.65 -0.82 -16.58
C LEU A 119 -10.07 0.40 -17.30
N LYS A 120 -10.43 1.59 -16.84
CA LYS A 120 -9.90 2.88 -17.29
C LYS A 120 -8.99 3.45 -16.21
N THR A 121 -7.74 3.75 -16.57
CA THR A 121 -6.76 4.42 -15.70
C THR A 121 -6.58 5.87 -16.11
N ALA A 122 -6.02 6.71 -15.24
CA ALA A 122 -5.45 7.99 -15.62
C ALA A 122 -4.07 7.78 -16.24
N VAL A 123 -3.63 8.67 -17.12
CA VAL A 123 -2.34 8.54 -17.82
C VAL A 123 -1.17 8.48 -16.83
N GLU A 124 -1.20 9.30 -15.79
CA GLU A 124 -0.12 9.41 -14.81
C GLU A 124 -0.33 8.55 -13.55
N GLY A 125 -1.50 7.89 -13.43
CA GLY A 125 -1.87 7.13 -12.23
C GLY A 125 -2.25 8.03 -11.06
N ILE A 126 -1.85 7.65 -9.84
CA ILE A 126 -2.02 8.44 -8.61
C ILE A 126 -0.66 8.94 -8.14
N PHE A 127 -0.61 10.21 -7.75
CA PHE A 127 0.55 10.85 -7.16
C PHE A 127 0.20 11.41 -5.77
N ILE A 128 0.90 10.92 -4.74
CA ILE A 128 0.84 11.44 -3.37
C ILE A 128 2.24 11.98 -3.05
N GLY A 129 2.31 13.26 -2.76
CA GLY A 129 3.55 13.99 -2.50
C GLY A 129 4.25 13.57 -1.20
N LYS A 130 5.25 14.34 -0.81
CA LYS A 130 5.98 14.17 0.45
C LYS A 130 5.29 14.87 1.59
N ASP A 131 5.52 14.40 2.83
CA ASP A 131 4.98 15.01 4.05
C ASP A 131 3.45 15.18 3.97
N VAL A 132 2.75 14.15 3.50
CA VAL A 132 1.30 14.14 3.36
C VAL A 132 0.68 13.35 4.51
N TRP A 133 -0.39 13.88 5.09
CA TRP A 133 -1.22 13.13 6.02
C TRP A 133 -2.59 12.83 5.42
N ILE A 134 -2.90 11.54 5.26
CA ILE A 134 -4.22 11.06 4.83
C ILE A 134 -4.94 10.47 6.05
N GLY A 135 -6.06 11.06 6.42
CA GLY A 135 -6.94 10.61 7.49
C GLY A 135 -7.56 9.23 7.22
N ALA A 136 -8.18 8.66 8.23
CA ALA A 136 -8.77 7.33 8.13
C ALA A 136 -9.95 7.28 7.15
N GLN A 137 -10.14 6.11 6.50
CA GLN A 137 -11.28 5.84 5.63
C GLN A 137 -11.40 6.80 4.42
N CYS A 138 -10.27 7.31 3.94
CA CYS A 138 -10.22 8.14 2.72
C CYS A 138 -10.20 7.29 1.46
N PHE A 139 -10.80 7.82 0.38
CA PHE A 139 -10.79 7.22 -0.95
C PHE A 139 -9.95 8.08 -1.90
N ILE A 140 -8.76 7.63 -2.22
CA ILE A 140 -7.87 8.29 -3.20
C ILE A 140 -8.08 7.63 -4.55
N LEU A 141 -8.76 8.33 -5.43
CA LEU A 141 -9.29 7.76 -6.65
C LEU A 141 -8.40 8.09 -7.87
N LYS A 142 -8.72 7.45 -8.97
CA LYS A 142 -8.05 7.56 -10.26
C LYS A 142 -7.72 9.01 -10.65
N GLY A 143 -6.44 9.27 -10.91
CA GLY A 143 -5.93 10.57 -11.34
C GLY A 143 -5.72 11.58 -10.21
N ALA A 144 -5.90 11.18 -8.95
CA ALA A 144 -5.64 12.06 -7.82
C ALA A 144 -4.18 12.50 -7.79
N LYS A 145 -3.95 13.79 -7.55
CA LYS A 145 -2.65 14.39 -7.36
C LYS A 145 -2.67 15.21 -6.07
N ILE A 146 -1.99 14.70 -5.06
CA ILE A 146 -1.88 15.31 -3.74
C ILE A 146 -0.49 15.93 -3.64
N ASN A 147 -0.43 17.24 -3.41
CA ASN A 147 0.84 17.95 -3.32
C ASN A 147 1.53 17.72 -1.97
N ASN A 148 2.82 18.08 -1.90
CA ASN A 148 3.60 17.99 -0.67
C ASN A 148 2.97 18.79 0.47
N GLY A 149 3.06 18.28 1.69
CA GLY A 149 2.57 18.93 2.91
C GLY A 149 1.04 18.97 3.04
N ALA A 150 0.31 18.27 2.19
CA ALA A 150 -1.15 18.27 2.23
C ALA A 150 -1.70 17.43 3.38
N VAL A 151 -2.84 17.86 3.92
CA VAL A 151 -3.61 17.11 4.92
C VAL A 151 -4.98 16.81 4.32
N ILE A 152 -5.34 15.53 4.24
CA ILE A 152 -6.65 15.04 3.82
C ILE A 152 -7.40 14.60 5.08
N GLY A 153 -8.56 15.21 5.34
CA GLY A 153 -9.39 14.83 6.49
C GLY A 153 -9.89 13.39 6.38
N ALA A 154 -10.28 12.80 7.51
CA ALA A 154 -10.85 11.46 7.50
C ALA A 154 -12.17 11.45 6.69
N GLN A 155 -12.46 10.31 6.03
CA GLN A 155 -13.68 10.09 5.25
C GLN A 155 -13.86 11.07 4.07
N SER A 156 -12.74 11.44 3.42
CA SER A 156 -12.75 12.28 2.21
C SER A 156 -12.56 11.44 0.95
#